data_19bbd9637801f109115494bdecc8a7f1
#
_entry.id   19bbd9637801f109115494bdecc8a7f1
#
_cell.length_a   1.000
_cell.length_b   1.000
_cell.length_c   1.000
_cell.angle_alpha   90.00
_cell.angle_beta   90.00
_cell.angle_gamma   90.00
#
_symmetry.space_group_name_H-M   'P 1'
#
loop_
_entity.id
_entity.type
_entity.pdbx_description
1 polymer ?
#
loop_
_entity_poly.entity_id
_entity_poly.type
_entity_poly.pdbx_seq_one_letter_code
_entity_poly.pdbx_strand_id
1 'polypeptide(L)'
;MVAPNAVTAMALCSGLTGIRYGISAMAGREDHWQFAVLCILIAGVLDGLDGRIARMLRGESRFGAELDSLSDCIAFGVAPALILYLWSLHAMPKFGWIFALAHALSCALRLARFNANIDAEEQPHKSAGFLTGVPAPAGAGLAFVPLYLWLVTGMEIFREWYVVAPWAAFVAFLMISNIATYSWSALRLRKRIRLEAIALAGLLAALLITDPWLTLLGICLFYVALLPLGVISYARVKRGHHASAT
;
A
#
# COMPACT_ATOMS: atom_id res chain seq x y z
N MET A 1 23.62 7.01 9.86
CA MET A 1 22.86 7.67 8.77
C MET A 1 22.90 6.91 7.43
N VAL A 2 23.94 6.12 7.12
CA VAL A 2 24.04 5.42 5.82
C VAL A 2 23.10 4.20 5.73
N ALA A 3 22.95 3.44 6.81
CA ALA A 3 22.21 2.16 6.78
C ALA A 3 20.69 2.32 6.45
N PRO A 4 19.92 3.21 7.08
CA PRO A 4 18.51 3.40 6.70
C PRO A 4 18.37 3.81 5.24
N ASN A 5 19.14 4.82 4.80
CA ASN A 5 19.09 5.32 3.42
C ASN A 5 19.46 4.26 2.37
N ALA A 6 20.34 3.31 2.73
CA ALA A 6 20.67 2.19 1.85
C ALA A 6 19.47 1.23 1.69
N VAL A 7 18.71 0.99 2.75
CA VAL A 7 17.50 0.15 2.69
C VAL A 7 16.41 0.83 1.87
N THR A 8 16.20 2.14 2.06
CA THR A 8 15.29 2.95 1.24
C THR A 8 15.68 2.91 -0.24
N ALA A 9 16.98 3.06 -0.55
CA ALA A 9 17.48 2.93 -1.92
C ALA A 9 17.24 1.52 -2.50
N MET A 10 17.35 0.46 -1.70
CA MET A 10 17.02 -0.90 -2.12
C MET A 10 15.51 -1.05 -2.39
N ALA A 11 14.64 -0.42 -1.60
CA ALA A 11 13.19 -0.40 -1.85
C ALA A 11 12.88 0.26 -3.21
N LEU A 12 13.50 1.41 -3.49
CA LEU A 12 13.40 2.09 -4.78
C LEU A 12 13.86 1.18 -5.94
N CYS A 13 15.04 0.57 -5.81
CA CYS A 13 15.57 -0.35 -6.82
C CYS A 13 14.64 -1.55 -7.05
N SER A 14 14.02 -2.07 -6.00
CA SER A 14 13.03 -3.14 -6.09
C SER A 14 11.79 -2.69 -6.87
N GLY A 15 11.24 -1.51 -6.57
CA GLY A 15 10.11 -0.94 -7.31
C GLY A 15 10.40 -0.78 -8.81
N LEU A 16 11.55 -0.21 -9.15
CA LEU A 16 12.01 -0.07 -10.55
C LEU A 16 12.23 -1.43 -11.23
N THR A 17 12.73 -2.41 -10.49
CA THR A 17 12.90 -3.78 -11.00
C THR A 17 11.55 -4.43 -11.29
N GLY A 18 10.52 -4.12 -10.50
CA GLY A 18 9.14 -4.54 -10.78
C GLY A 18 8.63 -4.04 -12.12
N ILE A 19 8.89 -2.76 -12.46
CA ILE A 19 8.57 -2.19 -13.79
C ILE A 19 9.29 -2.97 -14.90
N ARG A 20 10.58 -3.25 -14.73
CA ARG A 20 11.37 -4.04 -15.70
C ARG A 20 10.75 -5.42 -15.94
N TYR A 21 10.31 -6.10 -14.87
CA TYR A 21 9.60 -7.38 -15.01
C TYR A 21 8.25 -7.22 -15.73
N GLY A 22 7.49 -6.17 -15.45
CA GLY A 22 6.26 -5.85 -16.17
C GLY A 22 6.49 -5.65 -17.67
N ILE A 23 7.53 -4.91 -18.08
CA ILE A 23 7.92 -4.75 -19.49
C ILE A 23 8.28 -6.11 -20.12
N SER A 24 9.03 -6.93 -19.40
CA SER A 24 9.41 -8.27 -19.88
C SER A 24 8.22 -9.21 -20.00
N ALA A 25 7.25 -9.11 -19.09
CA ALA A 25 6.01 -9.88 -19.11
C ALA A 25 5.14 -9.50 -20.32
N MET A 26 5.01 -8.20 -20.61
CA MET A 26 4.32 -7.69 -21.79
C MET A 26 4.99 -8.16 -23.09
N ALA A 27 6.32 -8.37 -23.09
CA ALA A 27 7.09 -8.89 -24.21
C ALA A 27 6.93 -10.42 -24.42
N GLY A 28 6.02 -11.09 -23.71
CA GLY A 28 5.65 -12.51 -23.89
C GLY A 28 6.14 -13.45 -22.79
N ARG A 29 6.74 -12.95 -21.72
CA ARG A 29 7.12 -13.77 -20.55
C ARG A 29 6.07 -13.64 -19.46
N GLU A 30 4.95 -14.31 -19.61
CA GLU A 30 3.80 -14.14 -18.69
C GLU A 30 4.11 -14.49 -17.23
N ASP A 31 5.05 -15.40 -16.97
CA ASP A 31 5.54 -15.72 -15.64
C ASP A 31 6.18 -14.51 -14.92
N HIS A 32 6.63 -13.50 -15.65
CA HIS A 32 7.23 -12.29 -15.08
C HIS A 32 6.22 -11.35 -14.39
N TRP A 33 4.91 -11.51 -14.59
CA TRP A 33 3.90 -10.74 -13.85
C TRP A 33 3.99 -11.00 -12.34
N GLN A 34 4.21 -12.26 -11.94
CA GLN A 34 4.41 -12.58 -10.51
C GLN A 34 5.68 -11.93 -9.96
N PHE A 35 6.77 -11.89 -10.72
CA PHE A 35 8.01 -11.23 -10.27
C PHE A 35 7.84 -9.72 -10.21
N ALA A 36 7.07 -9.10 -11.11
CA ALA A 36 6.75 -7.68 -11.05
C ALA A 36 6.05 -7.33 -9.73
N VAL A 37 5.04 -8.09 -9.35
CA VAL A 37 4.32 -7.90 -8.08
C VAL A 37 5.22 -8.20 -6.89
N LEU A 38 5.99 -9.28 -6.93
CA LEU A 38 6.91 -9.66 -5.84
C LEU A 38 7.92 -8.54 -5.53
N CYS A 39 8.44 -7.86 -6.55
CA CYS A 39 9.34 -6.73 -6.37
C CYS A 39 8.66 -5.58 -5.60
N ILE A 40 7.39 -5.29 -5.86
CA ILE A 40 6.64 -4.26 -5.11
C ILE A 40 6.41 -4.68 -3.66
N LEU A 41 6.14 -5.96 -3.41
CA LEU A 41 6.01 -6.49 -2.05
C LEU A 41 7.33 -6.42 -1.28
N ILE A 42 8.45 -6.75 -1.93
CA ILE A 42 9.79 -6.61 -1.35
C ILE A 42 10.06 -5.14 -1.04
N ALA A 43 9.71 -4.20 -1.94
CA ALA A 43 9.83 -2.78 -1.67
C ALA A 43 9.05 -2.37 -0.41
N GLY A 44 7.82 -2.88 -0.23
CA GLY A 44 7.01 -2.61 0.97
C GLY A 44 7.60 -3.19 2.27
N VAL A 45 8.25 -4.36 2.20
CA VAL A 45 8.96 -4.93 3.35
C VAL A 45 10.19 -4.09 3.70
N LEU A 46 10.96 -3.65 2.70
CA LEU A 46 12.15 -2.82 2.88
C LEU A 46 11.79 -1.46 3.47
N ASP A 47 10.73 -0.80 2.97
CA ASP A 47 10.16 0.44 3.50
C ASP A 47 9.77 0.29 5.00
N GLY A 48 9.08 -0.78 5.35
CA GLY A 48 8.75 -1.07 6.74
C GLY A 48 9.96 -1.31 7.65
N LEU A 49 11.08 -1.77 7.08
CA LEU A 49 12.33 -2.03 7.81
C LEU A 49 13.16 -0.76 8.01
N ASP A 50 13.30 0.11 6.98
CA ASP A 50 14.13 1.32 7.07
C ASP A 50 13.60 2.30 8.13
N GLY A 51 12.27 2.49 8.22
CA GLY A 51 11.65 3.28 9.26
C GLY A 51 11.86 2.71 10.68
N ARG A 52 11.98 1.38 10.83
CA ARG A 52 12.33 0.77 12.11
C ARG A 52 13.83 0.96 12.44
N ILE A 53 14.69 0.76 11.46
CA ILE A 53 16.14 0.91 11.60
C ILE A 53 16.49 2.37 11.92
N ALA A 54 15.87 3.35 11.25
CA ALA A 54 16.06 4.77 11.51
C ALA A 54 15.73 5.14 12.96
N ARG A 55 14.60 4.67 13.48
CA ARG A 55 14.19 4.87 14.89
C ARG A 55 15.14 4.19 15.89
N MET A 56 15.58 2.96 15.61
CA MET A 56 16.51 2.24 16.49
C MET A 56 17.88 2.91 16.56
N LEU A 57 18.37 3.45 15.45
CA LEU A 57 19.68 4.09 15.37
C LEU A 57 19.66 5.58 15.77
N ARG A 58 18.47 6.15 16.10
CA ARG A 58 18.27 7.60 16.31
C ARG A 58 18.87 8.43 15.17
N GLY A 59 18.81 7.88 13.95
CA GLY A 59 19.48 8.38 12.75
C GLY A 59 18.51 9.05 11.78
N GLU A 60 17.41 9.62 12.26
CA GLU A 60 16.48 10.38 11.45
C GLU A 60 17.17 11.62 10.89
N SER A 61 17.20 11.76 9.56
CA SER A 61 17.76 12.91 8.87
C SER A 61 16.75 13.46 7.89
N ARG A 62 16.78 14.77 7.66
CA ARG A 62 15.93 15.43 6.70
C ARG A 62 16.10 14.84 5.28
N PHE A 63 17.36 14.55 4.89
CA PHE A 63 17.67 13.86 3.64
C PHE A 63 17.02 12.47 3.56
N GLY A 64 17.08 11.68 4.66
CA GLY A 64 16.47 10.36 4.71
C GLY A 64 14.95 10.40 4.53
N ALA A 65 14.28 11.35 5.20
CA ALA A 65 12.83 11.52 5.08
C ALA A 65 12.39 11.94 3.66
N GLU A 66 13.16 12.79 2.98
CA GLU A 66 12.88 13.15 1.59
C GLU A 66 13.13 11.97 0.63
N LEU A 67 14.22 11.23 0.83
CA LEU A 67 14.54 10.04 0.03
C LEU A 67 13.46 8.96 0.19
N ASP A 68 12.97 8.74 1.40
CA ASP A 68 11.89 7.83 1.74
C ASP A 68 10.61 8.18 0.97
N SER A 69 10.18 9.44 1.05
CA SER A 69 8.99 9.92 0.33
C SER A 69 9.10 9.78 -1.20
N LEU A 70 10.29 10.03 -1.77
CA LEU A 70 10.54 9.86 -3.20
C LEU A 70 10.54 8.38 -3.59
N SER A 71 11.17 7.53 -2.77
CA SER A 71 11.17 6.08 -2.94
C SER A 71 9.76 5.51 -2.92
N ASP A 72 8.95 5.91 -1.93
CA ASP A 72 7.55 5.50 -1.78
C ASP A 72 6.70 5.91 -2.97
N CYS A 73 6.85 7.15 -3.44
CA CYS A 73 6.13 7.65 -4.60
C CYS A 73 6.40 6.79 -5.85
N ILE A 74 7.65 6.38 -6.04
CA ILE A 74 8.04 5.55 -7.18
C ILE A 74 7.62 4.09 -6.96
N ALA A 75 7.93 3.50 -5.80
CA ALA A 75 7.71 2.08 -5.55
C ALA A 75 6.21 1.72 -5.38
N PHE A 76 5.40 2.61 -4.80
CA PHE A 76 3.98 2.35 -4.51
C PHE A 76 3.00 3.19 -5.34
N GLY A 77 3.48 4.23 -6.01
CA GLY A 77 2.68 5.04 -6.92
C GLY A 77 2.95 4.68 -8.38
N VAL A 78 4.16 4.98 -8.86
CA VAL A 78 4.51 4.88 -10.29
C VAL A 78 4.63 3.42 -10.73
N ALA A 79 5.33 2.58 -9.98
CA ALA A 79 5.58 1.21 -10.39
C ALA A 79 4.30 0.36 -10.47
N PRO A 80 3.38 0.34 -9.48
CA PRO A 80 2.10 -0.36 -9.60
C PRO A 80 1.23 0.19 -10.74
N ALA A 81 1.20 1.52 -10.94
CA ALA A 81 0.47 2.16 -12.02
C ALA A 81 0.93 1.65 -13.40
N LEU A 82 2.25 1.62 -13.62
CA LEU A 82 2.83 1.13 -14.86
C LEU A 82 2.65 -0.37 -15.04
N ILE A 83 2.80 -1.17 -13.99
CA ILE A 83 2.56 -2.61 -14.06
C ILE A 83 1.11 -2.90 -14.47
N LEU A 84 0.12 -2.23 -13.85
CA LEU A 84 -1.30 -2.39 -14.22
C LEU A 84 -1.59 -1.90 -15.63
N TYR A 85 -0.96 -0.79 -16.05
CA TYR A 85 -1.08 -0.31 -17.42
C TYR A 85 -0.57 -1.34 -18.43
N LEU A 86 0.66 -1.84 -18.23
CA LEU A 86 1.27 -2.85 -19.09
C LEU A 86 0.52 -4.18 -19.07
N TRP A 87 -0.09 -4.54 -17.94
CA TRP A 87 -0.78 -5.81 -17.79
C TRP A 87 -2.17 -5.83 -18.44
N SER A 88 -2.93 -4.75 -18.29
CA SER A 88 -4.36 -4.71 -18.66
C SER A 88 -4.77 -3.39 -19.32
N LEU A 89 -4.48 -2.24 -18.69
CA LEU A 89 -5.10 -0.97 -19.07
C LEU A 89 -4.68 -0.45 -20.43
N HIS A 90 -3.54 -0.90 -20.99
CA HIS A 90 -3.11 -0.56 -22.36
C HIS A 90 -4.12 -1.02 -23.43
N ALA A 91 -4.90 -2.07 -23.16
CA ALA A 91 -5.95 -2.55 -24.04
C ALA A 91 -7.20 -1.63 -24.08
N MET A 92 -7.33 -0.74 -23.11
CA MET A 92 -8.45 0.23 -23.07
C MET A 92 -8.26 1.34 -24.10
N PRO A 93 -9.18 1.52 -25.08
CA PRO A 93 -9.06 2.56 -26.07
C PRO A 93 -9.04 3.96 -25.42
N LYS A 94 -8.03 4.77 -25.74
CA LYS A 94 -7.84 6.20 -25.39
C LYS A 94 -7.61 6.52 -23.90
N PHE A 95 -8.27 5.85 -22.95
CA PHE A 95 -8.35 6.31 -21.57
C PHE A 95 -7.57 5.46 -20.55
N GLY A 96 -7.03 4.30 -20.93
CA GLY A 96 -6.35 3.40 -20.01
C GLY A 96 -5.19 4.04 -19.23
N TRP A 97 -4.47 4.95 -19.89
CA TRP A 97 -3.39 5.71 -19.26
C TRP A 97 -3.86 6.63 -18.11
N ILE A 98 -5.09 7.15 -18.20
CA ILE A 98 -5.65 8.04 -17.16
C ILE A 98 -5.80 7.31 -15.82
N PHE A 99 -6.17 6.04 -15.84
CA PHE A 99 -6.29 5.26 -14.60
C PHE A 99 -4.94 4.97 -13.95
N ALA A 100 -3.91 4.73 -14.75
CA ALA A 100 -2.53 4.61 -14.25
C ALA A 100 -2.04 5.93 -13.65
N LEU A 101 -2.25 7.05 -14.36
CA LEU A 101 -1.94 8.39 -13.84
C LEU A 101 -2.71 8.71 -12.56
N ALA A 102 -4.00 8.37 -12.47
CA ALA A 102 -4.82 8.58 -11.29
C ALA A 102 -4.24 7.88 -10.06
N HIS A 103 -3.79 6.63 -10.20
CA HIS A 103 -3.15 5.89 -9.11
C HIS A 103 -1.84 6.56 -8.67
N ALA A 104 -0.94 6.86 -9.61
CA ALA A 104 0.36 7.49 -9.31
C ALA A 104 0.18 8.87 -8.66
N LEU A 105 -0.72 9.70 -9.21
CA LEU A 105 -1.02 11.03 -8.68
C LEU A 105 -1.63 10.95 -7.28
N SER A 106 -2.55 10.00 -7.05
CA SER A 106 -3.16 9.79 -5.73
C SER A 106 -2.14 9.43 -4.68
N CYS A 107 -1.17 8.58 -5.02
CA CYS A 107 -0.05 8.24 -4.14
C CYS A 107 0.81 9.49 -3.83
N ALA A 108 1.21 10.25 -4.84
CA ALA A 108 2.02 11.45 -4.68
C ALA A 108 1.31 12.51 -3.82
N LEU A 109 0.03 12.79 -4.08
CA LEU A 109 -0.77 13.76 -3.30
C LEU A 109 -0.95 13.30 -1.85
N ARG A 110 -1.12 12.01 -1.63
CA ARG A 110 -1.21 11.45 -0.28
C ARG A 110 0.09 11.65 0.48
N LEU A 111 1.25 11.34 -0.12
CA LEU A 111 2.56 11.51 0.51
C LEU A 111 2.84 13.00 0.78
N ALA A 112 2.56 13.88 -0.17
CA ALA A 112 2.70 15.32 0.00
C ALA A 112 1.83 15.85 1.16
N ARG A 113 0.57 15.38 1.26
CA ARG A 113 -0.32 15.74 2.39
C ARG A 113 0.24 15.24 3.72
N PHE A 114 0.76 14.03 3.76
CA PHE A 114 1.35 13.46 4.97
C PHE A 114 2.55 14.31 5.42
N ASN A 115 3.46 14.64 4.51
CA ASN A 115 4.66 15.43 4.80
C ASN A 115 4.30 16.86 5.25
N ALA A 116 3.34 17.51 4.58
CA ALA A 116 2.88 18.85 4.97
C ALA A 116 2.26 18.89 6.37
N ASN A 117 1.70 17.78 6.86
CA ASN A 117 1.08 17.70 8.17
C ASN A 117 2.01 17.15 9.27
N ILE A 118 3.27 16.83 8.98
CA ILE A 118 4.22 16.34 10.00
C ILE A 118 4.43 17.40 11.08
N ASP A 119 4.55 18.67 10.67
CA ASP A 119 4.83 19.81 11.56
C ASP A 119 3.57 20.45 12.16
N ALA A 120 2.36 19.97 11.80
CA ALA A 120 1.13 20.51 12.34
C ALA A 120 0.89 20.02 13.78
N GLU A 121 0.76 20.97 14.74
CA GLU A 121 0.58 20.70 16.17
C GLU A 121 -0.72 19.93 16.50
N GLU A 122 -1.76 20.04 15.67
CA GLU A 122 -3.03 19.33 15.83
C GLU A 122 -3.35 18.42 14.64
N GLN A 123 -3.25 17.12 14.85
CA GLN A 123 -3.75 16.10 13.93
C GLN A 123 -4.94 15.35 14.57
N PRO A 124 -6.20 15.79 14.33
CA PRO A 124 -7.38 15.23 15.00
C PRO A 124 -7.58 13.73 14.79
N HIS A 125 -7.14 13.20 13.64
CA HIS A 125 -7.21 11.76 13.35
C HIS A 125 -6.16 10.95 14.08
N LYS A 126 -4.94 11.50 14.22
CA LYS A 126 -3.81 10.83 14.88
C LYS A 126 -3.98 10.74 16.40
N SER A 127 -4.55 11.78 17.01
CA SER A 127 -4.91 11.79 18.46
C SER A 127 -6.00 10.74 18.77
N ALA A 128 -6.88 10.44 17.82
CA ALA A 128 -7.91 9.39 17.93
C ALA A 128 -7.43 7.98 17.52
N GLY A 129 -6.15 7.81 17.12
CA GLY A 129 -5.59 6.52 16.72
C GLY A 129 -5.93 6.06 15.31
N PHE A 130 -6.37 6.97 14.42
CA PHE A 130 -6.72 6.70 13.03
C PHE A 130 -5.71 7.33 12.06
N LEU A 131 -5.52 6.67 10.90
CA LEU A 131 -4.80 7.23 9.75
C LEU A 131 -5.79 7.88 8.78
N THR A 132 -5.35 8.90 8.07
CA THR A 132 -6.15 9.54 7.02
C THR A 132 -5.87 8.86 5.68
N GLY A 133 -6.87 8.21 5.11
CA GLY A 133 -6.76 7.48 3.83
C GLY A 133 -5.99 6.17 3.92
N VAL A 134 -5.93 5.45 2.79
CA VAL A 134 -5.18 4.19 2.67
C VAL A 134 -3.68 4.45 2.54
N PRO A 135 -2.79 3.81 3.32
CA PRO A 135 -1.34 3.93 3.18
C PRO A 135 -0.82 3.58 1.79
N ALA A 136 0.27 4.23 1.31
CA ALA A 136 0.81 3.99 -0.02
C ALA A 136 1.17 2.53 -0.30
N PRO A 137 1.86 1.79 0.58
CA PRO A 137 2.11 0.36 0.38
C PRO A 137 0.82 -0.48 0.31
N ALA A 138 -0.18 -0.14 1.16
CA ALA A 138 -1.48 -0.82 1.12
C ALA A 138 -2.25 -0.49 -0.16
N GLY A 139 -2.19 0.76 -0.64
CA GLY A 139 -2.76 1.17 -1.93
C GLY A 139 -2.16 0.40 -3.10
N ALA A 140 -0.84 0.22 -3.12
CA ALA A 140 -0.15 -0.58 -4.12
C ALA A 140 -0.60 -2.06 -4.08
N GLY A 141 -0.67 -2.66 -2.88
CA GLY A 141 -1.17 -4.02 -2.70
C GLY A 141 -2.61 -4.19 -3.16
N LEU A 142 -3.50 -3.24 -2.82
CA LEU A 142 -4.89 -3.24 -3.24
C LEU A 142 -5.05 -3.08 -4.75
N ALA A 143 -4.21 -2.28 -5.39
CA ALA A 143 -4.25 -2.07 -6.83
C ALA A 143 -4.07 -3.38 -7.60
N PHE A 144 -3.29 -4.32 -7.07
CA PHE A 144 -3.05 -5.63 -7.67
C PHE A 144 -4.11 -6.70 -7.41
N VAL A 145 -5.21 -6.40 -6.71
CA VAL A 145 -6.27 -7.39 -6.44
C VAL A 145 -6.78 -8.10 -7.70
N PRO A 146 -7.07 -7.44 -8.83
CA PRO A 146 -7.44 -8.13 -10.06
C PRO A 146 -6.34 -9.07 -10.57
N LEU A 147 -5.07 -8.67 -10.44
CA LEU A 147 -3.92 -9.48 -10.83
C LEU A 147 -3.76 -10.70 -9.92
N TYR A 148 -3.98 -10.57 -8.60
CA TYR A 148 -4.00 -11.71 -7.69
C TYR A 148 -5.12 -12.69 -8.04
N LEU A 149 -6.33 -12.18 -8.36
CA LEU A 149 -7.46 -13.01 -8.81
C LEU A 149 -7.11 -13.78 -10.08
N TRP A 150 -6.47 -13.12 -11.03
CA TRP A 150 -6.00 -13.78 -12.26
C TRP A 150 -4.95 -14.86 -11.97
N LEU A 151 -3.96 -14.59 -11.11
CA LEU A 151 -2.93 -15.55 -10.73
C LEU A 151 -3.48 -16.76 -9.97
N VAL A 152 -4.53 -16.58 -9.16
CA VAL A 152 -5.16 -17.68 -8.38
C VAL A 152 -6.11 -18.50 -9.22
N THR A 153 -6.90 -17.86 -10.09
CA THR A 153 -8.00 -18.54 -10.81
C THR A 153 -7.66 -18.91 -12.24
N GLY A 154 -6.65 -18.28 -12.85
CA GLY A 154 -6.35 -18.39 -14.26
C GLY A 154 -7.41 -17.81 -15.20
N MET A 155 -8.41 -17.07 -14.66
CA MET A 155 -9.52 -16.55 -15.47
C MET A 155 -9.14 -15.20 -16.09
N GLU A 156 -9.13 -15.12 -17.43
CA GLU A 156 -8.77 -13.90 -18.18
C GLU A 156 -9.70 -12.71 -17.92
N ILE A 157 -10.92 -12.94 -17.44
CA ILE A 157 -11.87 -11.87 -17.11
C ILE A 157 -11.29 -10.86 -16.11
N PHE A 158 -10.43 -11.29 -15.20
CA PHE A 158 -9.79 -10.40 -14.20
C PHE A 158 -8.70 -9.52 -14.80
N ARG A 159 -8.18 -9.89 -15.99
CA ARG A 159 -7.21 -9.10 -16.76
C ARG A 159 -7.87 -8.03 -17.63
N GLU A 160 -9.17 -8.14 -17.85
CA GLU A 160 -9.90 -7.25 -18.72
C GLU A 160 -9.95 -5.81 -18.17
N TRP A 161 -9.71 -4.84 -19.03
CA TRP A 161 -9.64 -3.42 -18.64
C TRP A 161 -10.93 -2.92 -17.98
N TYR A 162 -12.10 -3.44 -18.33
CA TYR A 162 -13.37 -3.04 -17.71
C TYR A 162 -13.53 -3.55 -16.26
N VAL A 163 -12.69 -4.47 -15.80
CA VAL A 163 -12.57 -4.89 -14.40
C VAL A 163 -11.47 -4.08 -13.70
N VAL A 164 -10.32 -3.94 -14.36
CA VAL A 164 -9.13 -3.31 -13.77
C VAL A 164 -9.28 -1.78 -13.63
N ALA A 165 -9.85 -1.11 -14.64
CA ALA A 165 -9.97 0.34 -14.62
C ALA A 165 -10.87 0.88 -13.48
N PRO A 166 -12.11 0.37 -13.26
CA PRO A 166 -12.92 0.82 -12.13
C PRO A 166 -12.30 0.45 -10.78
N TRP A 167 -11.61 -0.69 -10.68
CA TRP A 167 -10.90 -1.06 -9.47
C TRP A 167 -9.72 -0.12 -9.18
N ALA A 168 -8.91 0.20 -10.17
CA ALA A 168 -7.80 1.15 -10.04
C ALA A 168 -8.31 2.56 -9.65
N ALA A 169 -9.41 3.02 -10.24
CA ALA A 169 -10.07 4.28 -9.85
C ALA A 169 -10.56 4.26 -8.39
N PHE A 170 -11.15 3.15 -7.95
CA PHE A 170 -11.60 2.97 -6.58
C PHE A 170 -10.44 3.05 -5.59
N VAL A 171 -9.32 2.35 -5.87
CA VAL A 171 -8.14 2.39 -5.02
C VAL A 171 -7.51 3.79 -5.00
N ALA A 172 -7.40 4.46 -6.15
CA ALA A 172 -6.93 5.83 -6.25
C ALA A 172 -7.78 6.78 -5.41
N PHE A 173 -9.11 6.65 -5.46
CA PHE A 173 -10.04 7.41 -4.61
C PHE A 173 -9.81 7.13 -3.12
N LEU A 174 -9.65 5.88 -2.72
CA LEU A 174 -9.37 5.50 -1.32
C LEU A 174 -8.09 6.14 -0.80
N MET A 175 -7.04 6.26 -1.63
CA MET A 175 -5.76 6.87 -1.24
C MET A 175 -5.87 8.37 -0.98
N ILE A 176 -6.67 9.11 -1.79
CA ILE A 176 -6.87 10.57 -1.62
C ILE A 176 -7.90 10.85 -0.53
N SER A 177 -8.84 9.94 -0.28
CA SER A 177 -9.96 10.16 0.63
C SER A 177 -9.48 10.47 2.06
N ASN A 178 -10.34 11.20 2.81
CA ASN A 178 -10.14 11.45 4.23
C ASN A 178 -10.77 10.34 5.11
N ILE A 179 -10.92 9.15 4.56
CA ILE A 179 -11.48 8.01 5.28
C ILE A 179 -10.54 7.64 6.43
N ALA A 180 -11.10 7.61 7.65
CA ALA A 180 -10.36 7.16 8.82
C ALA A 180 -10.12 5.64 8.71
N THR A 181 -8.85 5.27 8.52
CA THR A 181 -8.43 3.87 8.50
C THR A 181 -7.79 3.50 9.84
N TYR A 182 -7.96 2.25 10.27
CA TYR A 182 -7.33 1.80 11.52
C TYR A 182 -5.80 1.89 11.41
N SER A 183 -5.18 2.55 12.38
CA SER A 183 -3.72 2.56 12.52
C SER A 183 -3.28 1.28 13.24
N TRP A 184 -2.48 0.45 12.58
CA TRP A 184 -1.86 -0.73 13.20
C TRP A 184 -0.95 -0.36 14.38
N SER A 185 -0.42 0.87 14.40
CA SER A 185 0.39 1.37 15.51
C SER A 185 -0.43 1.65 16.79
N ALA A 186 -1.75 1.84 16.68
CA ALA A 186 -2.64 2.00 17.81
C ALA A 186 -2.92 0.68 18.55
N LEU A 187 -2.69 -0.47 17.92
CA LEU A 187 -2.73 -1.78 18.56
C LEU A 187 -1.53 -1.95 19.50
N ARG A 188 -1.59 -1.29 20.67
CA ARG A 188 -0.69 -1.63 21.78
C ARG A 188 -1.06 -3.04 22.24
N LEU A 189 -0.34 -4.03 21.69
CA LEU A 189 -0.48 -5.42 22.11
C LEU A 189 -0.23 -5.51 23.62
N ARG A 190 -1.29 -5.76 24.41
CA ARG A 190 -1.17 -6.08 25.83
C ARG A 190 -0.20 -7.26 25.96
N LYS A 191 0.62 -7.25 27.01
CA LYS A 191 1.62 -8.32 27.27
C LYS A 191 1.04 -9.73 27.15
N ARG A 192 -0.27 -9.89 27.40
CA ARG A 192 -1.01 -11.17 27.38
C ARG A 192 -1.26 -11.71 25.96
N ILE A 193 -1.24 -10.85 24.91
CA ILE A 193 -1.60 -11.23 23.52
C ILE A 193 -0.34 -11.44 22.64
N ARG A 194 0.87 -11.42 23.22
CA ARG A 194 2.12 -11.52 22.45
C ARG A 194 2.32 -12.87 21.79
N LEU A 195 1.96 -13.96 22.48
CA LEU A 195 2.10 -15.32 21.96
C LEU A 195 1.13 -15.56 20.79
N GLU A 196 -0.13 -15.14 20.95
CA GLU A 196 -1.13 -15.23 19.88
C GLU A 196 -0.72 -14.40 18.64
N ALA A 197 -0.15 -13.21 18.86
CA ALA A 197 0.36 -12.37 17.76
C ALA A 197 1.55 -13.01 17.03
N ILE A 198 2.47 -13.65 17.77
CA ILE A 198 3.60 -14.39 17.17
C ILE A 198 3.09 -15.60 16.39
N ALA A 199 2.15 -16.35 16.96
CA ALA A 199 1.55 -17.50 16.30
C ALA A 199 0.81 -17.09 15.01
N LEU A 200 0.02 -16.00 15.07
CA LEU A 200 -0.65 -15.45 13.88
C LEU A 200 0.34 -14.98 12.82
N ALA A 201 1.41 -14.28 13.22
CA ALA A 201 2.46 -13.85 12.30
C ALA A 201 3.18 -15.04 11.65
N GLY A 202 3.47 -16.09 12.43
CA GLY A 202 4.04 -17.33 11.91
C GLY A 202 3.11 -18.05 10.93
N LEU A 203 1.81 -18.10 11.25
CA LEU A 203 0.79 -18.69 10.36
C LEU A 203 0.68 -17.90 9.05
N LEU A 204 0.63 -16.55 9.12
CA LEU A 204 0.58 -15.70 7.93
C LEU A 204 1.86 -15.87 7.08
N ALA A 205 3.03 -15.96 7.71
CA ALA A 205 4.27 -16.23 6.99
C ALA A 205 4.25 -17.60 6.30
N ALA A 206 3.77 -18.63 6.97
CA ALA A 206 3.61 -19.96 6.39
C ALA A 206 2.63 -19.95 5.20
N LEU A 207 1.49 -19.27 5.32
CA LEU A 207 0.52 -19.10 4.23
C LEU A 207 1.12 -18.34 3.03
N LEU A 208 1.90 -17.27 3.29
CA LEU A 208 2.58 -16.51 2.23
C LEU A 208 3.64 -17.35 1.50
N ILE A 209 4.28 -18.31 2.17
CA ILE A 209 5.24 -19.22 1.54
C ILE A 209 4.52 -20.31 0.73
N THR A 210 3.38 -20.82 1.25
CA THR A 210 2.65 -21.93 0.63
C THR A 210 1.85 -21.48 -0.59
N ASP A 211 1.08 -20.40 -0.45
CA ASP A 211 0.26 -19.82 -1.51
C ASP A 211 0.24 -18.28 -1.36
N PRO A 212 1.25 -17.59 -1.94
CA PRO A 212 1.40 -16.15 -1.77
C PRO A 212 0.22 -15.35 -2.33
N TRP A 213 -0.29 -15.75 -3.50
CA TRP A 213 -1.31 -14.98 -4.22
C TRP A 213 -2.66 -15.03 -3.53
N LEU A 214 -3.08 -16.22 -3.10
CA LEU A 214 -4.32 -16.38 -2.33
C LEU A 214 -4.25 -15.67 -0.99
N THR A 215 -3.10 -15.75 -0.30
CA THR A 215 -2.89 -15.08 0.98
C THR A 215 -2.94 -13.56 0.85
N LEU A 216 -2.26 -13.00 -0.15
CA LEU A 216 -2.29 -11.56 -0.43
C LEU A 216 -3.70 -11.08 -0.80
N LEU A 217 -4.39 -11.83 -1.64
CA LEU A 217 -5.79 -11.58 -1.97
C LEU A 217 -6.66 -11.54 -0.71
N GLY A 218 -6.53 -12.55 0.17
CA GLY A 218 -7.25 -12.63 1.43
C GLY A 218 -6.97 -11.42 2.35
N ILE A 219 -5.71 -11.02 2.47
CA ILE A 219 -5.30 -9.83 3.24
C ILE A 219 -5.93 -8.56 2.67
N CYS A 220 -5.89 -8.38 1.33
CA CYS A 220 -6.47 -7.22 0.67
C CYS A 220 -7.99 -7.15 0.84
N LEU A 221 -8.70 -8.26 0.65
CA LEU A 221 -10.15 -8.33 0.82
C LEU A 221 -10.56 -8.09 2.27
N PHE A 222 -9.83 -8.66 3.22
CA PHE A 222 -10.04 -8.41 4.65
C PHE A 222 -9.82 -6.94 5.00
N TYR A 223 -8.77 -6.31 4.45
CA TYR A 223 -8.50 -4.90 4.65
C TYR A 223 -9.64 -4.02 4.11
N VAL A 224 -10.13 -4.29 2.89
CA VAL A 224 -11.28 -3.57 2.30
C VAL A 224 -12.54 -3.75 3.15
N ALA A 225 -12.81 -4.96 3.65
CA ALA A 225 -13.94 -5.24 4.52
C ALA A 225 -13.87 -4.49 5.87
N LEU A 226 -12.67 -4.16 6.35
CA LEU A 226 -12.48 -3.37 7.58
C LEU A 226 -12.68 -1.86 7.37
N LEU A 227 -12.60 -1.33 6.14
CA LEU A 227 -12.76 0.11 5.89
C LEU A 227 -14.11 0.67 6.38
N PRO A 228 -15.27 0.05 6.10
CA PRO A 228 -16.55 0.55 6.60
C PRO A 228 -16.61 0.59 8.14
N LEU A 229 -16.01 -0.40 8.81
CA LEU A 229 -15.96 -0.45 10.28
C LEU A 229 -15.11 0.70 10.84
N GLY A 230 -14.01 1.05 10.18
CA GLY A 230 -13.18 2.21 10.52
C GLY A 230 -13.97 3.53 10.45
N VAL A 231 -14.74 3.73 9.39
CA VAL A 231 -15.61 4.91 9.20
C VAL A 231 -16.67 5.02 10.29
N ILE A 232 -17.37 3.93 10.58
CA ILE A 232 -18.42 3.89 11.60
C ILE A 232 -17.84 4.15 13.00
N SER A 233 -16.69 3.56 13.31
CA SER A 233 -16.01 3.74 14.60
C SER A 233 -15.56 5.19 14.78
N TYR A 234 -14.97 5.80 13.77
CA TYR A 234 -14.57 7.21 13.81
C TYR A 234 -15.76 8.16 13.98
N ALA A 235 -16.87 7.91 13.28
CA ALA A 235 -18.09 8.71 13.42
C ALA A 235 -18.67 8.66 14.85
N ARG A 236 -18.55 7.52 15.54
CA ARG A 236 -18.95 7.38 16.95
C ARG A 236 -18.05 8.19 17.89
N VAL A 237 -16.73 8.10 17.70
CA VAL A 237 -15.76 8.85 18.53
C VAL A 237 -15.96 10.35 18.37
N LYS A 238 -16.17 10.85 17.14
CA LYS A 238 -16.43 12.27 16.87
C LYS A 238 -17.71 12.79 17.55
N ARG A 239 -18.79 12.00 17.53
CA ARG A 239 -20.05 12.35 18.23
C ARG A 239 -19.87 12.42 19.76
N GLY A 240 -19.08 11.50 20.33
CA GLY A 240 -18.79 11.50 21.77
C GLY A 240 -18.04 12.76 22.25
N HIS A 241 -17.08 13.25 21.45
CA HIS A 241 -16.34 14.50 21.79
C HIS A 241 -17.19 15.75 21.72
N HIS A 242 -18.14 15.83 20.78
CA HIS A 242 -19.09 16.96 20.73
C HIS A 242 -20.07 16.96 21.92
N ALA A 243 -20.49 15.79 22.40
CA ALA A 243 -21.40 15.68 23.54
C ALA A 243 -20.75 15.99 24.89
N SER A 244 -19.42 15.93 25.00
CA SER A 244 -18.67 16.27 26.23
C SER A 244 -18.18 17.73 26.26
N ALA A 245 -18.36 18.49 25.17
CA ALA A 245 -17.97 19.90 25.05
C ALA A 245 -19.15 20.87 25.14
N THR A 246 -20.38 20.35 25.24
CA THR A 246 -21.62 21.08 25.56
C THR A 246 -22.06 20.78 27.00
#